data_9095a20eeaa3312f59ae34c7f3f118c9
#
_entry.id   9095a20eeaa3312f59ae34c7f3f118c9
#
_cell.length_a   1.000
_cell.length_b   1.000
_cell.length_c   1.000
_cell.angle_alpha   90.00
_cell.angle_beta   90.00
_cell.angle_gamma   90.00
#
_symmetry.space_group_name_H-M   'P 1'
#
loop_
_entity.id
_entity.type
_entity.pdbx_description
1 polymer ?
#
loop_
_entity_poly.entity_id
_entity_poly.type
_entity_poly.pdbx_seq_one_letter_code
_entity_poly.pdbx_strand_id
1 'polypeptide(L)'
;MISWPALGTRVMVRYRLAEGSVPPLTDAVGHLLAVDPVVRVQTKSGAVAECRPADVVMLRVLTFAPVRTSDIRALEHAAAMAWPGVERTWLEGWLLRAGHGSELPPNSAVPLDLSARLSTVPAIADWYGRRGLTPRLAIPDRLLSVPTGSTGEHPESVLVRDVSEMAAREPNPSVRLSARPDDAWLSIFGPGVDVDVLTAVSDGELMFGTDGAAVARAAVTEAPDGARWVGLSAIRGDDDRATTALCEALLAWGAGRGATRGYVAVPDTEADTGWLDFRLHHHRRYFPVRQGA
;
A
#
# COMPACT_ATOMS: atom_id res chain seq x y z
N MET A 1 23.35 -6.37 -26.17
CA MET A 1 23.76 -7.49 -25.29
C MET A 1 22.82 -7.47 -24.12
N ILE A 2 22.19 -8.61 -23.76
CA ILE A 2 21.28 -8.68 -22.60
C ILE A 2 22.11 -8.68 -21.33
N SER A 3 21.83 -7.75 -20.40
CA SER A 3 22.42 -7.76 -19.06
C SER A 3 21.62 -8.71 -18.18
N TRP A 4 22.26 -9.73 -17.64
CA TRP A 4 21.60 -10.71 -16.78
C TRP A 4 21.62 -10.26 -15.31
N PRO A 5 20.47 -10.33 -14.60
CA PRO A 5 20.44 -10.08 -13.17
C PRO A 5 21.04 -11.23 -12.38
N ALA A 6 21.20 -11.06 -11.08
CA ALA A 6 21.66 -12.12 -10.18
C ALA A 6 20.75 -13.37 -10.26
N LEU A 7 21.33 -14.57 -10.06
CA LEU A 7 20.57 -15.81 -9.97
C LEU A 7 19.60 -15.71 -8.77
N GLY A 8 18.44 -16.34 -8.89
CA GLY A 8 17.33 -16.21 -7.95
C GLY A 8 16.40 -15.02 -8.23
N THR A 9 16.82 -14.06 -9.06
CA THR A 9 15.97 -12.93 -9.44
C THR A 9 14.74 -13.42 -10.22
N ARG A 10 13.57 -12.86 -9.89
CA ARG A 10 12.36 -13.15 -10.65
C ARG A 10 12.38 -12.39 -11.96
N VAL A 11 12.20 -13.12 -13.07
CA VAL A 11 12.31 -12.57 -14.44
C VAL A 11 11.15 -13.02 -15.32
N MET A 12 10.89 -12.26 -16.35
CA MET A 12 10.19 -12.70 -17.56
C MET A 12 11.21 -12.75 -18.70
N VAL A 13 11.37 -13.91 -19.28
CA VAL A 13 12.27 -14.16 -20.41
C VAL A 13 11.42 -14.52 -21.62
N ARG A 14 11.44 -13.68 -22.65
CA ARG A 14 10.85 -13.96 -23.96
C ARG A 14 11.91 -14.54 -24.87
N TYR A 15 11.64 -15.70 -25.44
CA TYR A 15 12.60 -16.40 -26.30
C TYR A 15 11.95 -17.07 -27.50
N ARG A 16 12.77 -17.33 -28.54
CA ARG A 16 12.35 -18.02 -29.77
C ARG A 16 12.23 -19.52 -29.49
N LEU A 17 11.14 -20.08 -29.96
CA LEU A 17 10.97 -21.55 -30.06
C LEU A 17 11.66 -22.07 -31.31
N ALA A 18 11.71 -23.40 -31.43
CA ALA A 18 12.28 -24.07 -32.63
C ALA A 18 11.59 -23.55 -33.90
N GLU A 19 12.32 -23.58 -35.04
CA GLU A 19 11.83 -23.18 -36.33
C GLU A 19 10.57 -23.97 -36.70
N GLY A 20 9.52 -23.26 -37.18
CA GLY A 20 8.21 -23.86 -37.46
C GLY A 20 7.23 -23.88 -36.29
N SER A 21 7.62 -23.45 -35.09
CA SER A 21 6.69 -23.35 -33.95
C SER A 21 5.65 -22.25 -34.11
N VAL A 22 4.41 -22.53 -33.69
CA VAL A 22 3.30 -21.55 -33.67
C VAL A 22 2.72 -21.51 -32.25
N PRO A 23 2.87 -20.39 -31.54
CA PRO A 23 3.58 -19.14 -31.89
C PRO A 23 5.12 -19.30 -31.92
N PRO A 24 5.83 -18.44 -32.66
CA PRO A 24 7.29 -18.52 -32.77
C PRO A 24 8.05 -18.05 -31.51
N LEU A 25 7.36 -17.35 -30.60
CA LEU A 25 7.90 -16.82 -29.34
C LEU A 25 7.06 -17.32 -28.16
N THR A 26 7.73 -17.49 -27.05
CA THR A 26 7.07 -17.81 -25.77
C THR A 26 7.70 -17.05 -24.61
N ASP A 27 7.01 -16.97 -23.48
CA ASP A 27 7.46 -16.30 -22.27
C ASP A 27 7.65 -17.33 -21.14
N ALA A 28 8.82 -17.31 -20.51
CA ALA A 28 9.04 -17.98 -19.24
C ALA A 28 9.03 -16.93 -18.11
N VAL A 29 8.16 -17.12 -17.12
CA VAL A 29 8.05 -16.23 -15.95
C VAL A 29 8.35 -17.01 -14.68
N GLY A 30 9.39 -16.60 -13.96
CA GLY A 30 9.82 -17.32 -12.76
C GLY A 30 11.16 -16.83 -12.23
N HIS A 31 11.81 -17.67 -11.42
CA HIS A 31 13.13 -17.38 -10.85
C HIS A 31 14.24 -17.87 -11.79
N LEU A 32 15.20 -16.98 -12.04
CA LEU A 32 16.37 -17.29 -12.87
C LEU A 32 17.30 -18.23 -12.13
N LEU A 33 17.47 -19.47 -12.62
CA LEU A 33 18.33 -20.48 -12.00
C LEU A 33 19.72 -20.53 -12.62
N ALA A 34 19.83 -20.25 -13.93
CA ALA A 34 21.09 -20.27 -14.66
C ALA A 34 20.99 -19.39 -15.91
N VAL A 35 22.13 -18.93 -16.43
CA VAL A 35 22.22 -18.11 -17.65
C VAL A 35 23.17 -18.70 -18.68
N ASP A 36 24.05 -19.61 -18.30
CA ASP A 36 25.05 -20.25 -19.16
C ASP A 36 25.26 -21.73 -18.71
N PRO A 37 25.42 -22.67 -19.60
CA PRO A 37 25.30 -22.62 -21.09
C PRO A 37 23.84 -22.51 -21.57
N VAL A 38 22.86 -22.72 -20.69
CA VAL A 38 21.43 -22.67 -20.94
C VAL A 38 20.77 -21.77 -19.93
N VAL A 39 19.91 -20.87 -20.39
CA VAL A 39 19.07 -20.08 -19.52
C VAL A 39 18.00 -20.97 -18.92
N ARG A 40 17.90 -21.00 -17.58
CA ARG A 40 16.92 -21.77 -16.82
C ARG A 40 16.05 -20.86 -15.98
N VAL A 41 14.74 -20.99 -16.13
CA VAL A 41 13.75 -20.22 -15.37
C VAL A 41 12.76 -21.18 -14.72
N GLN A 42 12.75 -21.22 -13.37
CA GLN A 42 11.78 -22.00 -12.63
C GLN A 42 10.46 -21.24 -12.54
N THR A 43 9.42 -21.79 -13.16
CA THR A 43 8.07 -21.21 -13.15
C THR A 43 7.38 -21.44 -11.81
N LYS A 44 6.25 -20.74 -11.58
CA LYS A 44 5.46 -20.89 -10.36
C LYS A 44 4.89 -22.30 -10.11
N SER A 45 4.79 -23.12 -11.17
CA SER A 45 4.37 -24.53 -11.08
C SER A 45 5.51 -25.47 -10.66
N GLY A 46 6.74 -24.94 -10.49
CA GLY A 46 7.94 -25.72 -10.23
C GLY A 46 8.62 -26.27 -11.51
N ALA A 47 7.97 -26.18 -12.66
CA ALA A 47 8.58 -26.56 -13.92
C ALA A 47 9.73 -25.62 -14.29
N VAL A 48 10.78 -26.18 -14.94
CA VAL A 48 11.92 -25.40 -15.42
C VAL A 48 11.79 -25.20 -16.91
N ALA A 49 11.69 -23.94 -17.35
CA ALA A 49 11.80 -23.55 -18.75
C ALA A 49 13.27 -23.37 -19.12
N GLU A 50 13.68 -23.92 -20.26
CA GLU A 50 15.07 -23.86 -20.75
C GLU A 50 15.11 -23.24 -22.15
N CYS A 51 16.08 -22.35 -22.39
CA CYS A 51 16.36 -21.82 -23.72
C CYS A 51 17.84 -21.45 -23.86
N ARG A 52 18.34 -21.37 -25.09
CA ARG A 52 19.72 -20.88 -25.30
C ARG A 52 19.77 -19.37 -25.08
N PRO A 53 20.87 -18.81 -24.52
CA PRO A 53 21.02 -17.37 -24.37
C PRO A 53 20.84 -16.59 -25.69
N ALA A 54 21.25 -17.18 -26.81
CA ALA A 54 21.11 -16.59 -28.15
C ALA A 54 19.65 -16.49 -28.65
N ASP A 55 18.76 -17.31 -28.11
CA ASP A 55 17.34 -17.29 -28.48
C ASP A 55 16.54 -16.28 -27.68
N VAL A 56 17.11 -15.69 -26.62
CA VAL A 56 16.44 -14.70 -25.79
C VAL A 56 16.28 -13.38 -26.55
N VAL A 57 15.04 -12.95 -26.70
CA VAL A 57 14.68 -11.70 -27.40
C VAL A 57 14.48 -10.56 -26.42
N MET A 58 13.95 -10.86 -25.23
CA MET A 58 13.69 -9.87 -24.19
C MET A 58 13.87 -10.50 -22.80
N LEU A 59 14.50 -9.74 -21.92
CA LEU A 59 14.58 -10.01 -20.49
C LEU A 59 13.95 -8.85 -19.73
N ARG A 60 13.05 -9.15 -18.83
CA ARG A 60 12.47 -8.18 -17.90
C ARG A 60 12.64 -8.69 -16.47
N VAL A 61 13.31 -7.93 -15.65
CA VAL A 61 13.35 -8.19 -14.21
C VAL A 61 11.96 -7.90 -13.64
N LEU A 62 11.41 -8.89 -12.94
CA LEU A 62 10.13 -8.75 -12.25
C LEU A 62 10.44 -8.59 -10.78
N THR A 63 10.39 -7.38 -10.30
CA THR A 63 10.78 -7.03 -8.94
C THR A 63 9.97 -7.77 -7.89
N PHE A 64 8.72 -8.17 -8.20
CA PHE A 64 7.84 -8.88 -7.23
C PHE A 64 6.86 -9.84 -7.93
N ALA A 65 6.38 -10.87 -7.18
CA ALA A 65 5.22 -11.64 -7.56
C ALA A 65 4.00 -10.70 -7.67
N PRO A 66 3.09 -10.87 -8.66
CA PRO A 66 1.89 -10.08 -8.73
C PRO A 66 1.11 -10.22 -7.43
N VAL A 67 0.85 -9.11 -6.75
CA VAL A 67 0.02 -9.09 -5.55
C VAL A 67 -1.39 -9.54 -5.94
N ARG A 68 -2.02 -10.41 -5.17
CA ARG A 68 -3.38 -10.88 -5.45
C ARG A 68 -4.38 -9.77 -5.11
N THR A 69 -5.53 -9.74 -5.80
CA THR A 69 -6.62 -8.79 -5.48
C THR A 69 -7.18 -9.01 -4.07
N SER A 70 -7.16 -10.25 -3.57
CA SER A 70 -7.47 -10.56 -2.16
C SER A 70 -6.54 -9.84 -1.19
N ASP A 71 -5.22 -9.85 -1.48
CA ASP A 71 -4.21 -9.26 -0.62
C ASP A 71 -4.31 -7.73 -0.63
N ILE A 72 -4.61 -7.14 -1.82
CA ILE A 72 -4.91 -5.70 -1.92
C ILE A 72 -6.12 -5.36 -1.05
N ARG A 73 -7.21 -6.12 -1.17
CA ARG A 73 -8.44 -5.87 -0.41
C ARG A 73 -8.22 -6.02 1.10
N ALA A 74 -7.47 -7.03 1.51
CA ALA A 74 -7.14 -7.27 2.91
C ALA A 74 -6.36 -6.09 3.51
N LEU A 75 -5.30 -5.61 2.82
CA LEU A 75 -4.54 -4.45 3.26
C LEU A 75 -5.38 -3.18 3.27
N GLU A 76 -6.16 -2.93 2.22
CA GLU A 76 -7.03 -1.73 2.16
C GLU A 76 -8.11 -1.73 3.24
N HIS A 77 -8.60 -2.91 3.63
CA HIS A 77 -9.49 -3.03 4.78
C HIS A 77 -8.77 -2.62 6.08
N ALA A 78 -7.59 -3.18 6.35
CA ALA A 78 -6.79 -2.80 7.52
C ALA A 78 -6.47 -1.30 7.53
N ALA A 79 -6.10 -0.73 6.37
CA ALA A 79 -5.82 0.69 6.21
C ALA A 79 -7.07 1.56 6.46
N ALA A 80 -8.23 1.11 6.03
CA ALA A 80 -9.49 1.81 6.26
C ALA A 80 -9.91 1.79 7.75
N MET A 81 -9.62 0.70 8.46
CA MET A 81 -9.82 0.61 9.91
C MET A 81 -8.80 1.46 10.69
N ALA A 82 -7.60 1.63 10.16
CA ALA A 82 -6.59 2.52 10.74
C ALA A 82 -6.94 4.02 10.62
N TRP A 83 -7.69 4.41 9.59
CA TRP A 83 -8.21 5.76 9.35
C TRP A 83 -9.71 5.74 9.05
N PRO A 84 -10.57 5.41 10.04
CA PRO A 84 -12.00 5.23 9.81
C PRO A 84 -12.77 6.56 9.64
N GLY A 85 -12.14 7.70 9.90
CA GLY A 85 -12.84 8.96 10.11
C GLY A 85 -13.58 8.98 11.46
N VAL A 86 -14.40 9.98 11.68
CA VAL A 86 -15.28 10.07 12.88
C VAL A 86 -16.63 9.40 12.64
N GLU A 87 -17.02 9.26 11.39
CA GLU A 87 -18.23 8.57 10.98
C GLU A 87 -17.94 7.61 9.84
N ARG A 88 -18.50 6.40 9.88
CA ARG A 88 -18.38 5.42 8.82
C ARG A 88 -19.68 4.64 8.61
N THR A 89 -19.88 4.16 7.38
CA THR A 89 -20.99 3.27 7.05
C THR A 89 -20.63 2.34 5.88
N TRP A 90 -21.26 1.18 5.86
CA TRP A 90 -21.19 0.28 4.71
C TRP A 90 -22.36 0.52 3.77
N LEU A 91 -22.07 0.57 2.48
CA LEU A 91 -23.08 0.73 1.43
C LEU A 91 -22.70 -0.15 0.23
N GLU A 92 -23.43 -1.24 0.03
CA GLU A 92 -23.28 -2.15 -1.13
C GLU A 92 -21.82 -2.51 -1.46
N GLY A 93 -21.06 -2.91 -0.44
CA GLY A 93 -19.66 -3.32 -0.59
C GLY A 93 -18.63 -2.19 -0.53
N TRP A 94 -19.09 -0.94 -0.39
CA TRP A 94 -18.24 0.21 -0.15
C TRP A 94 -18.20 0.55 1.34
N LEU A 95 -17.03 0.88 1.85
CA LEU A 95 -16.89 1.55 3.14
C LEU A 95 -16.77 3.04 2.91
N LEU A 96 -17.77 3.81 3.37
CA LEU A 96 -17.80 5.26 3.35
C LEU A 96 -17.25 5.77 4.69
N ARG A 97 -16.36 6.74 4.62
CA ARG A 97 -15.73 7.36 5.79
C ARG A 97 -15.85 8.86 5.70
N ALA A 98 -16.17 9.49 6.82
CA ALA A 98 -16.24 10.95 6.94
C ALA A 98 -15.51 11.40 8.20
N GLY A 99 -14.71 12.44 8.06
CA GLY A 99 -13.99 13.13 9.12
C GLY A 99 -14.03 14.64 8.90
N HIS A 100 -13.57 15.37 9.89
CA HIS A 100 -13.34 16.81 9.75
C HIS A 100 -11.97 17.05 9.13
N GLY A 101 -11.81 18.16 8.41
CA GLY A 101 -10.55 18.52 7.79
C GLY A 101 -10.41 18.07 6.32
N SER A 102 -9.22 18.24 5.76
CA SER A 102 -8.92 18.06 4.34
C SER A 102 -8.29 16.71 3.98
N GLU A 103 -7.97 15.87 4.95
CA GLU A 103 -7.30 14.58 4.71
C GLU A 103 -8.18 13.66 3.86
N LEU A 104 -7.56 13.08 2.83
CA LEU A 104 -8.28 12.25 1.86
C LEU A 104 -8.66 10.86 2.40
N PRO A 105 -7.77 10.11 3.11
CA PRO A 105 -8.12 8.77 3.55
C PRO A 105 -9.37 8.72 4.42
N PRO A 106 -9.54 9.56 5.48
CA PRO A 106 -10.72 9.53 6.31
C PRO A 106 -11.96 10.20 5.68
N ASN A 107 -11.85 10.78 4.49
CA ASN A 107 -12.93 11.46 3.76
C ASN A 107 -13.17 10.85 2.38
N SER A 108 -13.11 9.53 2.28
CA SER A 108 -13.30 8.83 1.01
C SER A 108 -14.04 7.50 1.16
N ALA A 109 -14.72 7.09 0.09
CA ALA A 109 -15.32 5.76 -0.04
C ALA A 109 -14.33 4.79 -0.69
N VAL A 110 -14.18 3.58 -0.15
CA VAL A 110 -13.29 2.55 -0.67
C VAL A 110 -14.06 1.26 -0.94
N PRO A 111 -13.84 0.57 -2.11
CA PRO A 111 -14.55 -0.67 -2.46
C PRO A 111 -13.86 -1.87 -1.80
N LEU A 112 -14.35 -2.31 -0.66
CA LEU A 112 -13.71 -3.37 0.15
C LEU A 112 -14.35 -4.74 -0.02
N ASP A 113 -15.58 -4.83 -0.52
CA ASP A 113 -16.24 -6.10 -0.77
C ASP A 113 -16.37 -6.38 -2.28
N LEU A 114 -16.53 -7.66 -2.63
CA LEU A 114 -16.72 -8.11 -4.02
C LEU A 114 -18.04 -7.62 -4.65
N SER A 115 -19.00 -7.22 -3.82
CA SER A 115 -20.29 -6.66 -4.26
C SER A 115 -20.19 -5.19 -4.70
N ALA A 116 -19.10 -4.48 -4.38
CA ALA A 116 -18.93 -3.08 -4.75
C ALA A 116 -19.08 -2.87 -6.27
N ARG A 117 -19.90 -1.92 -6.65
CA ARG A 117 -20.21 -1.57 -8.06
C ARG A 117 -20.21 -0.05 -8.25
N LEU A 118 -19.94 0.39 -9.48
CA LEU A 118 -20.06 1.81 -9.84
C LEU A 118 -21.49 2.32 -9.83
N SER A 119 -22.48 1.44 -9.95
CA SER A 119 -23.90 1.80 -9.84
C SER A 119 -24.27 2.37 -8.46
N THR A 120 -23.47 2.12 -7.42
CA THR A 120 -23.64 2.66 -6.07
C THR A 120 -23.18 4.12 -5.94
N VAL A 121 -22.40 4.63 -6.91
CA VAL A 121 -21.77 5.97 -6.83
C VAL A 121 -22.76 7.11 -6.60
N PRO A 122 -23.98 7.15 -7.21
CA PRO A 122 -24.97 8.17 -6.89
C PRO A 122 -25.37 8.19 -5.42
N ALA A 123 -25.60 7.03 -4.82
CA ALA A 123 -25.93 6.93 -3.39
C ALA A 123 -24.76 7.32 -2.47
N ILE A 124 -23.52 7.03 -2.89
CA ILE A 124 -22.31 7.51 -2.22
C ILE A 124 -22.28 9.05 -2.26
N ALA A 125 -22.51 9.66 -3.44
CA ALA A 125 -22.56 11.11 -3.60
C ALA A 125 -23.59 11.76 -2.69
N ASP A 126 -24.78 11.18 -2.61
CA ASP A 126 -25.86 11.65 -1.73
C ASP A 126 -25.48 11.56 -0.24
N TRP A 127 -24.77 10.48 0.15
CA TRP A 127 -24.33 10.32 1.54
C TRP A 127 -23.33 11.41 1.95
N TYR A 128 -22.33 11.70 1.09
CA TYR A 128 -21.37 12.79 1.32
C TYR A 128 -22.03 14.17 1.22
N GLY A 129 -22.93 14.39 0.24
CA GLY A 129 -23.64 15.63 0.04
C GLY A 129 -24.46 16.06 1.26
N ARG A 130 -25.15 15.11 1.92
CA ARG A 130 -25.88 15.39 3.18
C ARG A 130 -24.98 15.84 4.34
N ARG A 131 -23.67 15.66 4.24
CA ARG A 131 -22.64 16.05 5.23
C ARG A 131 -21.87 17.30 4.81
N GLY A 132 -22.20 17.88 3.65
CA GLY A 132 -21.44 19.00 3.08
C GLY A 132 -20.02 18.63 2.64
N LEU A 133 -19.75 17.33 2.43
CA LEU A 133 -18.45 16.82 2.04
C LEU A 133 -18.40 16.56 0.52
N THR A 134 -17.24 16.78 -0.07
CA THR A 134 -17.00 16.41 -1.47
C THR A 134 -16.82 14.89 -1.58
N PRO A 135 -17.69 14.19 -2.34
CA PRO A 135 -17.56 12.74 -2.49
C PRO A 135 -16.31 12.38 -3.28
N ARG A 136 -15.50 11.49 -2.72
CA ARG A 136 -14.29 10.94 -3.36
C ARG A 136 -14.26 9.42 -3.23
N LEU A 137 -13.89 8.75 -4.31
CA LEU A 137 -13.71 7.31 -4.35
C LEU A 137 -12.20 7.01 -4.29
N ALA A 138 -11.75 6.37 -3.23
CA ALA A 138 -10.39 5.83 -3.13
C ALA A 138 -10.38 4.45 -3.80
N ILE A 139 -9.84 4.35 -5.01
CA ILE A 139 -9.88 3.10 -5.79
C ILE A 139 -8.47 2.51 -5.91
N PRO A 140 -8.23 1.41 -5.19
CA PRO A 140 -7.01 0.63 -5.36
C PRO A 140 -7.00 -0.09 -6.72
N ASP A 141 -5.82 -0.28 -7.28
CA ASP A 141 -5.63 -0.99 -8.53
C ASP A 141 -6.32 -2.37 -8.51
N ARG A 142 -7.02 -2.70 -9.59
CA ARG A 142 -7.65 -4.00 -9.83
C ARG A 142 -8.81 -4.39 -8.89
N LEU A 143 -9.18 -3.57 -7.91
CA LEU A 143 -10.36 -3.85 -7.09
C LEU A 143 -11.65 -3.47 -7.80
N LEU A 144 -11.61 -2.40 -8.59
CA LEU A 144 -12.74 -1.93 -9.38
C LEU A 144 -12.25 -1.35 -10.70
N SER A 145 -12.94 -1.65 -11.80
CA SER A 145 -12.65 -1.06 -13.11
C SER A 145 -13.36 0.29 -13.24
N VAL A 146 -12.59 1.37 -13.36
CA VAL A 146 -13.12 2.71 -13.66
C VAL A 146 -13.30 2.89 -15.16
N PRO A 147 -14.31 3.67 -15.61
CA PRO A 147 -14.51 3.95 -17.02
C PRO A 147 -13.27 4.58 -17.68
N THR A 148 -13.03 4.22 -18.95
CA THR A 148 -11.95 4.81 -19.75
C THR A 148 -12.13 6.33 -19.83
N GLY A 149 -11.06 7.08 -19.56
CA GLY A 149 -11.10 8.54 -19.56
C GLY A 149 -11.40 9.18 -18.20
N SER A 150 -11.68 8.37 -17.15
CA SER A 150 -11.76 8.89 -15.79
C SER A 150 -10.37 9.36 -15.32
N THR A 151 -10.29 10.60 -14.86
CA THR A 151 -9.03 11.16 -14.32
C THR A 151 -9.01 10.97 -12.81
N GLY A 152 -8.09 10.15 -12.33
CA GLY A 152 -7.81 10.02 -10.90
C GLY A 152 -6.85 11.12 -10.44
N GLU A 153 -7.06 11.59 -9.23
CA GLU A 153 -6.25 12.58 -8.53
C GLU A 153 -5.44 11.90 -7.43
N HIS A 154 -4.40 12.57 -6.91
CA HIS A 154 -3.60 12.13 -5.78
C HIS A 154 -3.19 10.65 -5.88
N PRO A 155 -2.41 10.29 -6.91
CA PRO A 155 -1.91 8.92 -7.04
C PRO A 155 -0.99 8.59 -5.87
N GLU A 156 -1.26 7.46 -5.22
CA GLU A 156 -0.50 6.96 -4.07
C GLU A 156 0.05 5.57 -4.37
N SER A 157 1.29 5.34 -3.95
CA SER A 157 1.91 4.03 -3.84
C SER A 157 1.73 3.49 -2.43
N VAL A 158 1.05 2.37 -2.30
CA VAL A 158 0.93 1.64 -1.03
C VAL A 158 2.10 0.65 -0.95
N LEU A 159 2.98 0.90 0.00
CA LEU A 159 4.22 0.17 0.21
C LEU A 159 4.07 -0.76 1.41
N VAL A 160 4.73 -1.92 1.40
CA VAL A 160 4.66 -2.91 2.48
C VAL A 160 6.05 -3.43 2.86
N ARG A 161 6.17 -3.86 4.13
CA ARG A 161 7.37 -4.47 4.69
C ARG A 161 7.00 -5.57 5.68
N ASP A 162 7.84 -6.60 5.79
CA ASP A 162 7.77 -7.56 6.89
C ASP A 162 8.33 -6.91 8.16
N VAL A 163 7.62 -7.03 9.28
CA VAL A 163 8.02 -6.45 10.57
C VAL A 163 8.07 -7.51 11.68
N SER A 164 7.89 -8.79 11.36
CA SER A 164 7.79 -9.88 12.34
C SER A 164 9.00 -9.97 13.28
N GLU A 165 10.21 -9.66 12.78
CA GLU A 165 11.43 -9.69 13.59
C GLU A 165 11.68 -8.40 14.37
N MET A 166 10.88 -7.37 14.16
CA MET A 166 11.11 -6.06 14.79
C MET A 166 10.65 -6.00 16.25
N ALA A 167 9.80 -6.92 16.69
CA ALA A 167 9.30 -6.98 18.07
C ALA A 167 10.41 -7.14 19.13
N ALA A 168 11.55 -7.72 18.75
CA ALA A 168 12.70 -7.93 19.65
C ALA A 168 13.68 -6.75 19.66
N ARG A 169 13.44 -5.69 18.89
CA ARG A 169 14.33 -4.51 18.86
C ARG A 169 14.23 -3.71 20.15
N GLU A 170 15.38 -3.26 20.64
CA GLU A 170 15.43 -2.36 21.77
C GLU A 170 14.79 -1.00 21.39
N PRO A 171 14.03 -0.38 22.33
CA PRO A 171 13.46 0.94 22.11
C PRO A 171 14.54 1.98 21.82
N ASN A 172 14.33 2.83 20.82
CA ASN A 172 15.20 3.97 20.55
C ASN A 172 14.96 5.05 21.63
N PRO A 173 15.98 5.39 22.47
CA PRO A 173 15.79 6.33 23.57
C PRO A 173 15.51 7.77 23.11
N SER A 174 15.82 8.11 21.86
CA SER A 174 15.51 9.43 21.29
C SER A 174 14.06 9.56 20.83
N VAL A 175 13.29 8.47 20.78
CA VAL A 175 11.90 8.45 20.31
C VAL A 175 10.97 8.30 21.51
N ARG A 176 10.07 9.26 21.68
CA ARG A 176 8.99 9.20 22.67
C ARG A 176 7.72 8.69 22.00
N LEU A 177 7.11 7.65 22.56
CA LEU A 177 5.83 7.10 22.14
C LEU A 177 4.73 7.48 23.12
N SER A 178 3.56 7.86 22.62
CA SER A 178 2.39 8.25 23.40
C SER A 178 1.10 7.74 22.77
N ALA A 179 0.11 7.36 23.57
CA ALA A 179 -1.22 6.94 23.11
C ALA A 179 -2.05 8.10 22.52
N ARG A 180 -1.65 9.35 22.77
CA ARG A 180 -2.31 10.56 22.26
C ARG A 180 -1.28 11.59 21.84
N PRO A 181 -1.56 12.41 20.79
CA PRO A 181 -0.70 13.53 20.46
C PRO A 181 -0.80 14.60 21.54
N ASP A 182 0.34 15.19 21.93
CA ASP A 182 0.41 16.37 22.76
C ASP A 182 0.49 17.65 21.89
N ASP A 183 0.44 18.81 22.53
CA ASP A 183 0.50 20.11 21.84
C ASP A 183 1.78 20.28 21.01
N ALA A 184 2.90 19.72 21.47
CA ALA A 184 4.17 19.76 20.73
C ALA A 184 4.08 18.91 19.45
N TRP A 185 3.51 17.71 19.56
CA TRP A 185 3.26 16.84 18.43
C TRP A 185 2.34 17.52 17.39
N LEU A 186 1.23 18.10 17.87
CA LEU A 186 0.26 18.82 17.02
C LEU A 186 0.88 20.04 16.34
N SER A 187 1.76 20.76 17.04
CA SER A 187 2.48 21.92 16.48
C SER A 187 3.39 21.54 15.32
N ILE A 188 4.11 20.41 15.42
CA ILE A 188 4.99 19.89 14.34
C ILE A 188 4.16 19.37 13.18
N PHE A 189 3.07 18.64 13.47
CA PHE A 189 2.19 18.11 12.45
C PHE A 189 1.55 19.22 11.60
N GLY A 190 1.21 20.33 12.23
CA GLY A 190 0.64 21.51 11.59
C GLY A 190 -0.89 21.55 11.62
N PRO A 191 -1.48 22.67 11.18
CA PRO A 191 -2.93 22.85 11.16
C PRO A 191 -3.61 22.01 10.07
N GLY A 192 -4.90 21.72 10.25
CA GLY A 192 -5.77 21.16 9.20
C GLY A 192 -6.32 19.77 9.46
N VAL A 193 -5.88 19.09 10.54
CA VAL A 193 -6.49 17.81 10.95
C VAL A 193 -7.10 17.95 12.33
N ASP A 194 -8.35 17.52 12.46
CA ASP A 194 -9.04 17.43 13.75
C ASP A 194 -8.42 16.30 14.59
N VAL A 195 -8.21 16.55 15.87
CA VAL A 195 -7.67 15.55 16.82
C VAL A 195 -8.55 14.31 16.89
N ASP A 196 -9.87 14.45 16.76
CA ASP A 196 -10.78 13.32 16.74
C ASP A 196 -10.54 12.41 15.52
N VAL A 197 -10.18 12.99 14.37
CA VAL A 197 -9.79 12.23 13.17
C VAL A 197 -8.43 11.55 13.37
N LEU A 198 -7.45 12.26 13.95
CA LEU A 198 -6.12 11.71 14.25
C LEU A 198 -6.17 10.55 15.23
N THR A 199 -7.05 10.63 16.23
CA THR A 199 -7.16 9.62 17.28
C THR A 199 -8.17 8.51 16.96
N ALA A 200 -8.85 8.59 15.82
CA ALA A 200 -9.79 7.56 15.37
C ALA A 200 -9.04 6.30 14.90
N VAL A 201 -9.46 5.16 15.40
CA VAL A 201 -9.07 3.82 14.94
C VAL A 201 -10.25 2.87 15.20
N SER A 202 -10.43 1.86 14.34
CA SER A 202 -11.49 0.86 14.53
C SER A 202 -10.89 -0.49 14.82
N ASP A 203 -11.33 -1.10 15.92
CA ASP A 203 -10.95 -2.45 16.31
C ASP A 203 -9.42 -2.66 16.30
N GLY A 204 -8.68 -1.64 16.80
CA GLY A 204 -7.23 -1.60 16.74
C GLY A 204 -6.59 -0.77 17.83
N GLU A 205 -5.28 -0.65 17.75
CA GLU A 205 -4.46 0.11 18.69
C GLU A 205 -3.75 1.25 17.96
N LEU A 206 -3.54 2.36 18.65
CA LEU A 206 -2.98 3.58 18.10
C LEU A 206 -1.77 4.05 18.92
N MET A 207 -0.75 4.59 18.23
CA MET A 207 0.43 5.16 18.83
C MET A 207 0.90 6.38 18.05
N PHE A 208 1.32 7.40 18.78
CA PHE A 208 1.94 8.61 18.25
C PHE A 208 3.41 8.61 18.69
N GLY A 209 4.29 8.95 17.76
CA GLY A 209 5.70 9.03 18.02
C GLY A 209 6.27 10.41 17.71
N THR A 210 7.31 10.81 18.45
CA THR A 210 8.10 12.01 18.17
C THR A 210 9.51 11.87 18.72
N ASP A 211 10.46 12.51 18.06
CA ASP A 211 11.83 12.74 18.56
C ASP A 211 12.06 14.22 18.90
N GLY A 212 11.00 15.04 18.82
CA GLY A 212 11.03 16.48 19.07
C GLY A 212 11.18 17.33 17.79
N ALA A 213 11.61 16.76 16.68
CA ALA A 213 11.73 17.42 15.36
C ALA A 213 10.81 16.79 14.30
N ALA A 214 10.54 15.50 14.43
CA ALA A 214 9.63 14.76 13.58
C ALA A 214 8.47 14.15 14.39
N VAL A 215 7.36 13.92 13.71
CA VAL A 215 6.17 13.26 14.26
C VAL A 215 5.64 12.21 13.28
N ALA A 216 5.07 11.15 13.83
CA ALA A 216 4.37 10.14 13.04
C ALA A 216 3.31 9.44 13.89
N ARG A 217 2.34 8.84 13.21
CA ARG A 217 1.25 8.06 13.78
C ARG A 217 1.34 6.63 13.27
N ALA A 218 1.13 5.65 14.14
CA ALA A 218 0.98 4.25 13.78
C ALA A 218 -0.35 3.70 14.29
N ALA A 219 -0.97 2.82 13.53
CA ALA A 219 -2.14 2.08 13.97
C ALA A 219 -1.96 0.58 13.68
N VAL A 220 -2.27 -0.27 14.64
CA VAL A 220 -2.34 -1.72 14.45
C VAL A 220 -3.79 -2.11 14.27
N THR A 221 -4.11 -2.71 13.13
CA THR A 221 -5.45 -3.18 12.76
C THR A 221 -5.39 -4.56 12.15
N GLU A 222 -6.53 -5.26 12.14
CA GLU A 222 -6.63 -6.60 11.59
C GLU A 222 -7.40 -6.59 10.27
N ALA A 223 -6.90 -7.33 9.30
CA ALA A 223 -7.59 -7.57 8.04
C ALA A 223 -8.57 -8.75 8.17
N PRO A 224 -9.56 -8.90 7.26
CA PRO A 224 -10.55 -9.98 7.31
C PRO A 224 -9.97 -11.40 7.23
N ASP A 225 -8.75 -11.55 6.77
CA ASP A 225 -8.01 -12.81 6.72
C ASP A 225 -7.23 -13.12 8.02
N GLY A 226 -7.39 -12.29 9.06
CA GLY A 226 -6.71 -12.40 10.34
C GLY A 226 -5.29 -11.84 10.36
N ALA A 227 -4.79 -11.30 9.25
CA ALA A 227 -3.47 -10.67 9.21
C ALA A 227 -3.49 -9.35 9.99
N ARG A 228 -2.55 -9.18 10.92
CA ARG A 228 -2.37 -7.92 11.66
C ARG A 228 -1.33 -7.05 10.97
N TRP A 229 -1.70 -5.80 10.75
CA TRP A 229 -0.91 -4.80 10.06
C TRP A 229 -0.62 -3.61 10.96
N VAL A 230 0.61 -3.08 10.90
CA VAL A 230 0.93 -1.76 11.44
C VAL A 230 1.03 -0.76 10.28
N GLY A 231 0.13 0.22 10.26
CA GLY A 231 0.11 1.29 9.26
C GLY A 231 0.77 2.56 9.79
N LEU A 232 1.74 3.09 9.07
CA LEU A 232 2.33 4.41 9.33
C LEU A 232 1.53 5.49 8.60
N SER A 233 1.34 6.63 9.26
CA SER A 233 0.60 7.77 8.72
C SER A 233 0.97 9.07 9.45
N ALA A 234 0.49 10.21 8.97
CA ALA A 234 0.71 11.52 9.57
C ALA A 234 2.20 11.78 9.85
N ILE A 235 3.07 11.38 8.92
CA ILE A 235 4.51 11.53 9.05
C ILE A 235 4.87 12.95 8.64
N ARG A 236 5.60 13.67 9.50
CA ARG A 236 6.15 15.00 9.25
C ARG A 236 7.52 15.12 9.91
N GLY A 237 8.46 15.69 9.18
CA GLY A 237 9.82 15.96 9.64
C GLY A 237 10.70 16.35 8.46
N ASP A 238 11.68 17.22 8.69
CA ASP A 238 12.60 17.71 7.67
C ASP A 238 13.91 16.92 7.61
N ASP A 239 14.18 16.06 8.62
CA ASP A 239 15.36 15.20 8.69
C ASP A 239 14.97 13.74 8.38
N ASP A 240 15.45 13.23 7.25
CA ASP A 240 15.19 11.86 6.81
C ASP A 240 15.66 10.80 7.81
N ARG A 241 16.80 11.03 8.48
CA ARG A 241 17.35 10.09 9.46
C ARG A 241 16.51 10.03 10.73
N ALA A 242 16.10 11.18 11.24
CA ALA A 242 15.23 11.29 12.39
C ALA A 242 13.86 10.66 12.11
N THR A 243 13.27 10.99 10.95
CA THR A 243 12.00 10.43 10.47
C THR A 243 12.07 8.91 10.30
N THR A 244 13.18 8.41 9.74
CA THR A 244 13.45 6.97 9.61
C THR A 244 13.49 6.29 10.98
N ALA A 245 14.26 6.82 11.93
CA ALA A 245 14.37 6.26 13.28
C ALA A 245 13.04 6.25 14.03
N LEU A 246 12.24 7.30 13.86
CA LEU A 246 10.90 7.41 14.41
C LEU A 246 9.96 6.34 13.84
N CYS A 247 9.95 6.17 12.52
CA CYS A 247 9.12 5.16 11.86
C CYS A 247 9.53 3.74 12.22
N GLU A 248 10.84 3.45 12.32
CA GLU A 248 11.34 2.16 12.81
C GLU A 248 10.84 1.85 14.24
N ALA A 249 10.85 2.83 15.14
CA ALA A 249 10.34 2.66 16.50
C ALA A 249 8.83 2.36 16.52
N LEU A 250 8.05 3.04 15.67
CA LEU A 250 6.62 2.79 15.54
C LEU A 250 6.30 1.42 14.91
N LEU A 251 7.10 0.97 13.93
CA LEU A 251 6.97 -0.37 13.35
C LEU A 251 7.31 -1.44 14.38
N ALA A 252 8.37 -1.26 15.18
CA ALA A 252 8.73 -2.15 16.29
C ALA A 252 7.63 -2.21 17.35
N TRP A 253 7.02 -1.06 17.68
CA TRP A 253 5.85 -1.01 18.56
C TRP A 253 4.70 -1.85 18.02
N GLY A 254 4.39 -1.73 16.72
CA GLY A 254 3.33 -2.51 16.07
C GLY A 254 3.65 -4.01 16.05
N ALA A 255 4.89 -4.39 15.77
CA ALA A 255 5.35 -5.77 15.81
C ALA A 255 5.20 -6.38 17.21
N GLY A 256 5.51 -5.64 18.28
CA GLY A 256 5.28 -6.03 19.68
C GLY A 256 3.79 -6.25 20.02
N ARG A 257 2.88 -5.81 19.16
CA ARG A 257 1.42 -6.03 19.24
C ARG A 257 0.92 -7.10 18.27
N GLY A 258 1.84 -7.90 17.73
CA GLY A 258 1.54 -9.02 16.86
C GLY A 258 1.31 -8.65 15.39
N ALA A 259 1.63 -7.42 14.97
CA ALA A 259 1.68 -7.11 13.56
C ALA A 259 2.87 -7.84 12.90
N THR A 260 2.63 -8.54 11.81
CA THR A 260 3.67 -9.22 11.04
C THR A 260 4.06 -8.42 9.80
N ARG A 261 3.24 -7.45 9.41
CA ARG A 261 3.43 -6.62 8.22
C ARG A 261 3.22 -5.15 8.56
N GLY A 262 4.09 -4.30 8.01
CA GLY A 262 3.96 -2.85 8.03
C GLY A 262 3.52 -2.33 6.66
N TYR A 263 2.80 -1.21 6.63
CA TYR A 263 2.49 -0.49 5.40
C TYR A 263 2.55 1.02 5.60
N VAL A 264 2.75 1.72 4.49
CA VAL A 264 2.65 3.16 4.37
C VAL A 264 2.09 3.52 3.00
N ALA A 265 1.29 4.56 2.90
CA ALA A 265 0.88 5.14 1.64
C ALA A 265 1.63 6.46 1.43
N VAL A 266 2.28 6.59 0.28
CA VAL A 266 3.05 7.79 -0.10
C VAL A 266 2.62 8.26 -1.49
N PRO A 267 2.77 9.55 -1.83
CA PRO A 267 2.58 10.01 -3.20
C PRO A 267 3.44 9.20 -4.18
N ASP A 268 2.94 8.89 -5.37
CA ASP A 268 3.68 8.10 -6.38
C ASP A 268 5.05 8.70 -6.71
N THR A 269 5.20 10.02 -6.59
CA THR A 269 6.47 10.73 -6.80
C THR A 269 7.54 10.41 -5.76
N GLU A 270 7.17 9.84 -4.63
CA GLU A 270 8.04 9.52 -3.49
C GLU A 270 8.30 8.02 -3.35
N ALA A 271 7.69 7.18 -4.18
CA ALA A 271 7.74 5.73 -4.06
C ALA A 271 9.13 5.10 -4.29
N ASP A 272 10.01 5.79 -5.02
CA ASP A 272 11.33 5.29 -5.43
C ASP A 272 12.44 5.54 -4.39
N THR A 273 12.13 6.05 -3.21
CA THR A 273 13.14 6.51 -2.24
C THR A 273 13.88 5.38 -1.51
N GLY A 274 13.52 4.10 -1.71
CA GLY A 274 14.14 2.96 -1.01
C GLY A 274 13.99 3.03 0.53
N TRP A 275 13.07 3.83 0.99
CA TRP A 275 12.88 4.21 2.37
C TRP A 275 12.42 3.04 3.22
N LEU A 276 13.16 2.74 4.30
CA LEU A 276 12.80 1.74 5.30
C LEU A 276 12.58 0.31 4.75
N ASP A 277 13.23 -0.11 3.66
CA ASP A 277 13.07 -1.44 3.04
C ASP A 277 11.61 -1.78 2.64
N PHE A 278 10.77 -0.78 2.49
CA PHE A 278 9.43 -0.96 1.96
C PHE A 278 9.47 -1.30 0.46
N ARG A 279 8.52 -2.11 0.03
CA ARG A 279 8.34 -2.49 -1.37
C ARG A 279 6.93 -2.16 -1.85
N LEU A 280 6.80 -1.81 -3.12
CA LEU A 280 5.50 -1.55 -3.72
C LEU A 280 4.58 -2.77 -3.62
N HIS A 281 3.37 -2.55 -3.10
CA HIS A 281 2.30 -3.53 -3.05
C HIS A 281 1.26 -3.25 -4.15
N HIS A 282 0.70 -2.05 -4.20
CA HIS A 282 -0.25 -1.62 -5.21
C HIS A 282 -0.32 -0.08 -5.25
N HIS A 283 -1.02 0.45 -6.26
CA HIS A 283 -1.33 1.87 -6.33
C HIS A 283 -2.80 2.12 -5.98
N ARG A 284 -3.08 3.33 -5.51
CA ARG A 284 -4.41 3.84 -5.23
C ARG A 284 -4.56 5.25 -5.80
N ARG A 285 -5.77 5.58 -6.29
CA ARG A 285 -6.10 6.92 -6.76
C ARG A 285 -7.43 7.35 -6.21
N TYR A 286 -7.61 8.67 -6.09
CA TYR A 286 -8.85 9.27 -5.66
C TYR A 286 -9.59 9.83 -6.87
N PHE A 287 -10.86 9.49 -6.99
CA PHE A 287 -11.72 9.96 -8.08
C PHE A 287 -12.81 10.85 -7.49
N PRO A 288 -12.80 12.16 -7.81
CA PRO A 288 -13.86 13.04 -7.39
C PRO A 288 -15.17 12.65 -8.11
N VAL A 289 -16.25 12.56 -7.35
CA VAL A 289 -17.58 12.35 -7.92
C VAL A 289 -18.20 13.70 -8.16
N ARG A 290 -18.41 14.06 -9.44
CA ARG A 290 -19.17 15.26 -9.79
C ARG A 290 -20.63 15.00 -9.44
N GLN A 291 -21.22 15.85 -8.59
CA GLN A 291 -22.65 15.87 -8.42
C GLN A 291 -23.22 16.27 -9.79
N GLY A 292 -24.07 15.42 -10.36
CA GLY A 292 -24.72 15.69 -11.63
C GLY A 292 -25.49 17.00 -11.55
N ALA A 293 -25.36 17.81 -12.61
CA ALA A 293 -26.15 18.99 -12.80
C ALA A 293 -27.60 18.59 -13.09
#